data_d833cbabe40c2400ea8343f0794ba0d7
#
_entry.id   d833cbabe40c2400ea8343f0794ba0d7
#
_cell.length_a   1.000
_cell.length_b   1.000
_cell.length_c   1.000
_cell.angle_alpha   90.00
_cell.angle_beta   90.00
_cell.angle_gamma   90.00
#
_symmetry.space_group_name_H-M   'P 1'
#
loop_
_entity.id
_entity.type
_entity.pdbx_description
1 polymer ?
#
loop_
_entity_poly.entity_id
_entity_poly.type
_entity_poly.pdbx_seq_one_letter_code
_entity_poly.pdbx_strand_id
1 'polypeptide(L)'
;MRINLRGLVLALTIFSAIAATANALYASYRLQREQLITTTLEANRVYATKLAQSAGGFLKAAERQLGYSARQIAAHMGAPDMLAAEVRRVQEQSDTFNSVGVVGADGVLLATTQDFRSFVGTRIDSPGSRVALQSRHPVITKPYVSIAGNLLINLS
;
A
#
# COMPACT_ATOMS: atom_id res chain seq x y z
N MET A 1 -19.51 -75.22 -3.03
CA MET A 1 -18.98 -74.08 -3.82
C MET A 1 -17.48 -74.29 -4.02
N ARG A 2 -17.03 -74.75 -5.22
CA ARG A 2 -15.60 -74.99 -5.48
C ARG A 2 -14.96 -73.69 -5.88
N ILE A 3 -14.28 -73.07 -4.93
CA ILE A 3 -13.50 -71.83 -5.19
C ILE A 3 -12.40 -72.23 -6.17
N ASN A 4 -12.45 -71.67 -7.36
CA ASN A 4 -11.45 -71.96 -8.42
C ASN A 4 -10.17 -71.18 -8.01
N LEU A 5 -9.09 -71.90 -7.70
CA LEU A 5 -7.82 -71.35 -7.22
C LEU A 5 -7.30 -70.24 -8.13
N ARG A 6 -7.50 -70.41 -9.46
CA ARG A 6 -7.15 -69.37 -10.45
C ARG A 6 -7.96 -68.06 -10.26
N GLY A 7 -9.25 -68.18 -9.95
CA GLY A 7 -10.11 -67.03 -9.70
C GLY A 7 -9.73 -66.28 -8.41
N LEU A 8 -9.34 -67.02 -7.36
CA LEU A 8 -8.90 -66.43 -6.10
C LEU A 8 -7.59 -65.66 -6.28
N VAL A 9 -6.61 -66.23 -6.99
CA VAL A 9 -5.32 -65.54 -7.26
C VAL A 9 -5.54 -64.29 -8.12
N LEU A 10 -6.38 -64.35 -9.15
CA LEU A 10 -6.72 -63.19 -9.97
C LEU A 10 -7.42 -62.09 -9.16
N ALA A 11 -8.37 -62.43 -8.33
CA ALA A 11 -9.05 -61.47 -7.48
C ALA A 11 -8.09 -60.81 -6.48
N LEU A 12 -7.16 -61.55 -5.89
CA LEU A 12 -6.17 -61.03 -4.95
C LEU A 12 -5.18 -60.09 -5.64
N THR A 13 -4.72 -60.42 -6.84
CA THR A 13 -3.81 -59.54 -7.59
C THR A 13 -4.49 -58.23 -8.03
N ILE A 14 -5.74 -58.31 -8.50
CA ILE A 14 -6.51 -57.12 -8.86
C ILE A 14 -6.75 -56.24 -7.62
N PHE A 15 -7.15 -56.86 -6.50
CA PHE A 15 -7.36 -56.10 -5.24
C PHE A 15 -6.07 -55.42 -4.75
N SER A 16 -4.95 -56.15 -4.79
CA SER A 16 -3.65 -55.59 -4.41
C SER A 16 -3.22 -54.42 -5.32
N ALA A 17 -3.44 -54.54 -6.63
CA ALA A 17 -3.14 -53.47 -7.57
C ALA A 17 -4.00 -52.22 -7.34
N ILE A 18 -5.31 -52.42 -7.09
CA ILE A 18 -6.23 -51.31 -6.78
C ILE A 18 -5.82 -50.65 -5.46
N ALA A 19 -5.53 -51.42 -4.40
CA ALA A 19 -5.12 -50.90 -3.12
C ALA A 19 -3.78 -50.10 -3.20
N ALA A 20 -2.81 -50.62 -3.94
CA ALA A 20 -1.54 -49.91 -4.18
C ALA A 20 -1.73 -48.60 -4.94
N THR A 21 -2.56 -48.62 -5.99
CA THR A 21 -2.86 -47.42 -6.79
C THR A 21 -3.60 -46.38 -5.96
N ALA A 22 -4.60 -46.79 -5.19
CA ALA A 22 -5.35 -45.88 -4.29
C ALA A 22 -4.44 -45.26 -3.24
N ASN A 23 -3.54 -46.04 -2.65
CA ASN A 23 -2.58 -45.50 -1.67
C ASN A 23 -1.57 -44.53 -2.31
N ALA A 24 -1.08 -44.81 -3.50
CA ALA A 24 -0.18 -43.94 -4.23
C ALA A 24 -0.86 -42.59 -4.60
N LEU A 25 -2.10 -42.66 -5.08
CA LEU A 25 -2.90 -41.47 -5.39
C LEU A 25 -3.17 -40.63 -4.13
N TYR A 26 -3.52 -41.28 -3.03
CA TYR A 26 -3.76 -40.58 -1.75
C TYR A 26 -2.49 -39.88 -1.22
N ALA A 27 -1.36 -40.59 -1.25
CA ALA A 27 -0.07 -40.01 -0.83
C ALA A 27 0.34 -38.84 -1.74
N SER A 28 0.19 -38.99 -3.06
CA SER A 28 0.46 -37.91 -4.03
C SER A 28 -0.43 -36.72 -3.81
N TYR A 29 -1.73 -36.94 -3.59
CA TYR A 29 -2.69 -35.82 -3.31
C TYR A 29 -2.32 -35.06 -2.04
N ARG A 30 -1.98 -35.77 -0.94
CA ARG A 30 -1.54 -35.10 0.29
C ARG A 30 -0.29 -34.25 0.08
N LEU A 31 0.70 -34.82 -0.59
CA LEU A 31 1.97 -34.12 -0.85
C LEU A 31 1.75 -32.87 -1.73
N GLN A 32 0.99 -32.99 -2.79
CA GLN A 32 0.65 -31.86 -3.68
C GLN A 32 -0.10 -30.76 -2.93
N ARG A 33 -1.06 -31.12 -2.09
CA ARG A 33 -1.83 -30.17 -1.30
C ARG A 33 -0.94 -29.39 -0.34
N GLU A 34 -0.05 -30.07 0.37
CA GLU A 34 0.90 -29.42 1.31
C GLU A 34 1.87 -28.49 0.56
N GLN A 35 2.40 -28.94 -0.57
CA GLN A 35 3.27 -28.11 -1.41
C GLN A 35 2.54 -26.89 -1.96
N LEU A 36 1.30 -27.04 -2.42
CA LEU A 36 0.52 -25.93 -2.97
C LEU A 36 0.24 -24.86 -1.90
N ILE A 37 -0.15 -25.27 -0.69
CA ILE A 37 -0.39 -24.37 0.42
C ILE A 37 0.89 -23.63 0.80
N THR A 38 2.00 -24.35 0.98
CA THR A 38 3.29 -23.75 1.37
C THR A 38 3.78 -22.79 0.31
N THR A 39 3.76 -23.18 -0.97
CA THR A 39 4.21 -22.32 -2.09
C THR A 39 3.34 -21.07 -2.22
N THR A 40 2.01 -21.21 -2.06
CA THR A 40 1.09 -20.07 -2.14
C THR A 40 1.31 -19.09 -0.98
N LEU A 41 1.47 -19.59 0.25
CA LEU A 41 1.75 -18.75 1.42
C LEU A 41 3.09 -18.02 1.28
N GLU A 42 4.11 -18.71 0.79
CA GLU A 42 5.44 -18.13 0.58
C GLU A 42 5.43 -17.07 -0.53
N ALA A 43 4.75 -17.35 -1.65
CA ALA A 43 4.55 -16.38 -2.72
C ALA A 43 3.80 -15.13 -2.22
N ASN A 44 2.72 -15.30 -1.46
CA ASN A 44 1.97 -14.18 -0.88
C ASN A 44 2.82 -13.37 0.11
N ARG A 45 3.64 -14.02 0.94
CA ARG A 45 4.55 -13.35 1.85
C ARG A 45 5.60 -12.51 1.11
N VAL A 46 6.22 -13.08 0.08
CA VAL A 46 7.19 -12.37 -0.76
C VAL A 46 6.53 -11.18 -1.46
N TYR A 47 5.33 -11.37 -2.00
CA TYR A 47 4.56 -10.30 -2.63
C TYR A 47 4.23 -9.16 -1.66
N ALA A 48 3.71 -9.50 -0.47
CA ALA A 48 3.40 -8.53 0.58
C ALA A 48 4.65 -7.76 1.03
N THR A 49 5.78 -8.44 1.17
CA THR A 49 7.06 -7.80 1.53
C THR A 49 7.53 -6.83 0.46
N LYS A 50 7.47 -7.23 -0.82
CA LYS A 50 7.83 -6.34 -1.94
C LYS A 50 6.91 -5.12 -2.01
N LEU A 51 5.61 -5.31 -1.81
CA LEU A 51 4.64 -4.23 -1.80
C LEU A 51 4.92 -3.24 -0.65
N ALA A 52 5.19 -3.76 0.56
CA ALA A 52 5.55 -2.93 1.70
C ALA A 52 6.86 -2.15 1.48
N GLN A 53 7.87 -2.78 0.89
CA GLN A 53 9.13 -2.11 0.54
C GLN A 53 8.92 -1.03 -0.53
N SER A 54 8.12 -1.30 -1.55
CA SER A 54 7.78 -0.33 -2.60
C SER A 54 7.03 0.88 -2.02
N ALA A 55 6.01 0.63 -1.19
CA ALA A 55 5.28 1.69 -0.51
C ALA A 55 6.18 2.51 0.43
N GLY A 56 7.05 1.86 1.20
CA GLY A 56 8.01 2.54 2.07
C GLY A 56 9.02 3.39 1.30
N GLY A 57 9.51 2.88 0.18
CA GLY A 57 10.40 3.63 -0.72
C GLY A 57 9.73 4.86 -1.30
N PHE A 58 8.48 4.71 -1.73
CA PHE A 58 7.64 5.78 -2.22
C PHE A 58 7.42 6.89 -1.17
N LEU A 59 7.00 6.53 0.04
CA LEU A 59 6.78 7.49 1.12
C LEU A 59 8.07 8.26 1.48
N LYS A 60 9.21 7.57 1.54
CA LYS A 60 10.53 8.22 1.74
C LYS A 60 10.91 9.19 0.62
N ALA A 61 10.57 8.88 -0.63
CA ALA A 61 10.83 9.78 -1.75
C ALA A 61 9.95 11.03 -1.65
N ALA A 62 8.66 10.86 -1.36
CA ALA A 62 7.71 11.95 -1.16
C ALA A 62 8.13 12.87 0.02
N GLU A 63 8.53 12.29 1.15
CA GLU A 63 9.03 13.05 2.30
C GLU A 63 10.27 13.91 1.94
N ARG A 64 11.22 13.33 1.22
CA ARG A 64 12.42 14.10 0.77
C ARG A 64 12.05 15.22 -0.18
N GLN A 65 11.12 14.98 -1.11
CA GLN A 65 10.64 15.99 -2.05
C GLN A 65 9.95 17.15 -1.32
N LEU A 66 9.01 16.84 -0.43
CA LEU A 66 8.33 17.85 0.39
C LEU A 66 9.30 18.61 1.30
N GLY A 67 10.25 17.91 1.91
CA GLY A 67 11.27 18.55 2.74
C GLY A 67 12.19 19.51 1.96
N TYR A 68 12.50 19.19 0.70
CA TYR A 68 13.20 20.13 -0.19
C TYR A 68 12.33 21.35 -0.48
N SER A 69 11.08 21.16 -0.88
CA SER A 69 10.15 22.24 -1.20
C SER A 69 9.86 23.13 0.03
N ALA A 70 9.71 22.53 1.19
CA ALA A 70 9.51 23.28 2.44
C ALA A 70 10.67 24.25 2.74
N ARG A 71 11.92 23.82 2.49
CA ARG A 71 13.09 24.72 2.64
C ARG A 71 13.11 25.86 1.63
N GLN A 72 12.70 25.60 0.38
CA GLN A 72 12.58 26.64 -0.65
C GLN A 72 11.48 27.64 -0.29
N ILE A 73 10.34 27.15 0.17
CA ILE A 73 9.19 27.95 0.60
C ILE A 73 9.52 28.81 1.81
N ALA A 74 10.26 28.28 2.79
CA ALA A 74 10.61 29.00 4.01
C ALA A 74 11.33 30.32 3.75
N ALA A 75 12.12 30.40 2.68
CA ALA A 75 12.81 31.62 2.27
C ALA A 75 11.87 32.67 1.61
N HIS A 76 10.66 32.26 1.20
CA HIS A 76 9.75 33.07 0.39
C HIS A 76 8.32 33.11 0.94
N MET A 77 8.13 32.93 2.25
CA MET A 77 6.80 32.85 2.89
C MET A 77 5.94 34.12 2.68
N GLY A 78 6.56 35.28 2.43
CA GLY A 78 5.85 36.52 2.14
C GLY A 78 5.54 36.76 0.65
N ALA A 79 5.86 35.83 -0.25
CA ALA A 79 5.68 36.01 -1.69
C ALA A 79 4.64 34.99 -2.24
N PRO A 80 3.34 35.33 -2.32
CA PRO A 80 2.27 34.44 -2.73
C PRO A 80 2.50 33.79 -4.10
N ASP A 81 3.05 34.52 -5.06
CA ASP A 81 3.32 34.01 -6.40
C ASP A 81 4.40 32.91 -6.38
N MET A 82 5.41 33.04 -5.54
CA MET A 82 6.47 32.05 -5.36
C MET A 82 5.91 30.79 -4.69
N LEU A 83 5.03 30.94 -3.70
CA LEU A 83 4.36 29.81 -3.06
C LEU A 83 3.50 29.05 -4.05
N ALA A 84 2.72 29.74 -4.87
CA ALA A 84 1.87 29.14 -5.89
C ALA A 84 2.70 28.43 -6.98
N ALA A 85 3.83 29.01 -7.39
CA ALA A 85 4.75 28.39 -8.34
C ALA A 85 5.36 27.10 -7.79
N GLU A 86 5.78 27.09 -6.52
CA GLU A 86 6.36 25.92 -5.88
C GLU A 86 5.34 24.78 -5.69
N VAL A 87 4.11 25.11 -5.29
CA VAL A 87 3.00 24.15 -5.21
C VAL A 87 2.77 23.48 -6.57
N ARG A 88 2.72 24.27 -7.64
CA ARG A 88 2.56 23.75 -9.01
C ARG A 88 3.73 22.85 -9.39
N ARG A 89 4.97 23.27 -9.13
CA ARG A 89 6.16 22.50 -9.41
C ARG A 89 6.13 21.12 -8.73
N VAL A 90 5.73 21.07 -7.45
CA VAL A 90 5.61 19.81 -6.70
C VAL A 90 4.54 18.90 -7.32
N GLN A 91 3.40 19.47 -7.68
CA GLN A 91 2.31 18.73 -8.31
C GLN A 91 2.70 18.17 -9.69
N GLU A 92 3.35 18.98 -10.53
CA GLU A 92 3.78 18.58 -11.88
C GLU A 92 4.91 17.54 -11.87
N GLN A 93 5.73 17.51 -10.82
CA GLN A 93 6.82 16.53 -10.70
C GLN A 93 6.36 15.12 -10.32
N SER A 94 5.13 14.96 -9.86
CA SER A 94 4.65 13.67 -9.41
C SER A 94 3.13 13.56 -9.52
N ASP A 95 2.67 12.64 -10.36
CA ASP A 95 1.23 12.24 -10.46
C ASP A 95 0.70 11.62 -9.16
N THR A 96 1.54 11.58 -8.14
CA THR A 96 1.28 10.93 -6.87
C THR A 96 0.46 11.78 -5.91
N PHE A 97 0.65 13.11 -5.99
CA PHE A 97 -0.03 14.03 -5.10
C PHE A 97 -1.35 14.50 -5.74
N ASN A 98 -2.48 14.11 -5.16
CA ASN A 98 -3.79 14.63 -5.57
C ASN A 98 -3.89 16.14 -5.33
N SER A 99 -3.28 16.61 -4.26
CA SER A 99 -3.22 18.03 -3.93
C SER A 99 -1.97 18.33 -3.11
N VAL A 100 -1.48 19.53 -3.26
CA VAL A 100 -0.37 20.09 -2.49
C VAL A 100 -0.84 21.39 -1.90
N GLY A 101 -0.48 21.65 -0.65
CA GLY A 101 -0.82 22.92 0.02
C GLY A 101 0.29 23.39 0.93
N VAL A 102 0.42 24.69 1.06
CA VAL A 102 1.31 25.37 2.01
C VAL A 102 0.47 25.97 3.11
N VAL A 103 0.73 25.56 4.34
CA VAL A 103 0.02 26.03 5.53
C VAL A 103 0.98 26.87 6.38
N GLY A 104 0.57 28.04 6.78
CA GLY A 104 1.33 28.91 7.67
C GLY A 104 1.39 28.36 9.10
N ALA A 105 2.27 28.93 9.91
CA ALA A 105 2.42 28.57 11.33
C ALA A 105 1.13 28.78 12.15
N ASP A 106 0.27 29.67 11.69
CA ASP A 106 -1.07 29.98 12.24
C ASP A 106 -2.16 28.95 11.80
N GLY A 107 -1.81 28.01 10.94
CA GLY A 107 -2.74 27.02 10.38
C GLY A 107 -3.53 27.52 9.18
N VAL A 108 -3.24 28.71 8.64
CA VAL A 108 -3.92 29.26 7.47
C VAL A 108 -3.31 28.70 6.18
N LEU A 109 -4.15 28.31 5.23
CA LEU A 109 -3.72 27.84 3.91
C LEU A 109 -3.25 29.03 3.07
N LEU A 110 -1.96 29.10 2.76
CA LEU A 110 -1.34 30.20 2.03
C LEU A 110 -1.34 29.98 0.52
N ALA A 111 -1.13 28.74 0.09
CA ALA A 111 -1.17 28.34 -1.33
C ALA A 111 -1.59 26.90 -1.46
N THR A 112 -2.23 26.55 -2.59
CA THR A 112 -2.63 25.18 -2.88
C THR A 112 -2.78 24.97 -4.38
N THR A 113 -2.95 23.69 -4.78
CA THR A 113 -3.27 23.30 -6.15
C THR A 113 -4.58 23.92 -6.64
N GLN A 114 -4.73 24.02 -7.96
CA GLN A 114 -5.80 24.79 -8.60
C GLN A 114 -7.21 24.43 -8.12
N ASP A 115 -7.49 23.14 -7.97
CA ASP A 115 -8.80 22.63 -7.58
C ASP A 115 -9.26 23.05 -6.17
N PHE A 116 -8.31 23.47 -5.34
CA PHE A 116 -8.56 23.86 -3.93
C PHE A 116 -8.31 25.34 -3.66
N ARG A 117 -8.10 26.17 -4.69
CA ARG A 117 -7.80 27.61 -4.53
C ARG A 117 -8.83 28.38 -3.72
N SER A 118 -10.09 27.98 -3.76
CA SER A 118 -11.16 28.59 -2.98
C SER A 118 -10.96 28.51 -1.45
N PHE A 119 -10.09 27.60 -1.00
CA PHE A 119 -9.76 27.42 0.41
C PHE A 119 -8.56 28.25 0.88
N VAL A 120 -7.86 28.97 -0.02
CA VAL A 120 -6.75 29.86 0.36
C VAL A 120 -7.27 30.93 1.30
N GLY A 121 -6.55 31.19 2.37
CA GLY A 121 -6.94 32.09 3.45
C GLY A 121 -7.83 31.45 4.52
N THR A 122 -8.27 30.21 4.34
CA THR A 122 -9.03 29.49 5.38
C THR A 122 -8.10 28.73 6.31
N ARG A 123 -8.50 28.57 7.56
CA ARG A 123 -7.78 27.76 8.54
C ARG A 123 -8.02 26.28 8.28
N ILE A 124 -6.93 25.53 8.13
CA ILE A 124 -6.99 24.08 7.91
C ILE A 124 -6.87 23.37 9.26
N ASP A 125 -7.95 22.71 9.64
CA ASP A 125 -8.03 21.93 10.88
C ASP A 125 -8.10 20.41 10.57
N SER A 126 -7.10 19.90 9.84
CA SER A 126 -6.98 18.47 9.62
C SER A 126 -6.18 17.80 10.75
N PRO A 127 -6.41 16.51 11.03
CA PRO A 127 -5.61 15.79 12.03
C PRO A 127 -4.10 15.86 11.75
N GLY A 128 -3.70 15.80 10.47
CA GLY A 128 -2.31 15.85 10.04
C GLY A 128 -1.68 17.22 10.26
N SER A 129 -2.36 18.29 9.84
CA SER A 129 -1.83 19.66 10.00
C SER A 129 -1.67 20.04 11.47
N ARG A 130 -2.60 19.65 12.34
CA ARG A 130 -2.47 19.88 13.79
C ARG A 130 -1.22 19.21 14.37
N VAL A 131 -1.02 17.92 14.06
CA VAL A 131 0.13 17.18 14.57
C VAL A 131 1.44 17.71 13.99
N ALA A 132 1.49 18.01 12.69
CA ALA A 132 2.69 18.55 12.04
C ALA A 132 3.11 19.92 12.62
N LEU A 133 2.15 20.82 12.81
CA LEU A 133 2.40 22.15 13.41
C LEU A 133 2.90 22.04 14.86
N GLN A 134 2.42 21.04 15.62
CA GLN A 134 2.83 20.82 17.00
C GLN A 134 4.18 20.13 17.11
N SER A 135 4.40 19.07 16.32
CA SER A 135 5.61 18.26 16.41
C SER A 135 6.81 18.87 15.70
N ARG A 136 6.58 19.70 14.68
CA ARG A 136 7.60 20.25 13.77
C ARG A 136 8.43 19.16 13.06
N HIS A 137 7.83 18.01 12.88
CA HIS A 137 8.42 16.87 12.18
C HIS A 137 7.47 16.41 11.08
N PRO A 138 7.98 15.79 10.00
CA PRO A 138 7.15 15.18 8.98
C PRO A 138 6.16 14.18 9.59
N VAL A 139 4.92 14.24 9.17
CA VAL A 139 3.83 13.39 9.70
C VAL A 139 3.10 12.72 8.55
N ILE A 140 2.94 11.42 8.67
CA ILE A 140 2.06 10.63 7.79
C ILE A 140 0.82 10.28 8.60
N THR A 141 -0.36 10.71 8.13
CA THR A 141 -1.60 10.42 8.83
C THR A 141 -2.14 9.04 8.48
N LYS A 142 -2.99 8.51 9.35
CA LYS A 142 -3.91 7.45 8.95
C LYS A 142 -4.90 7.99 7.90
N PRO A 143 -5.47 7.11 7.05
CA PRO A 143 -6.50 7.54 6.11
C PRO A 143 -7.65 8.25 6.84
N TYR A 144 -8.09 9.38 6.31
CA TYR A 144 -9.23 10.14 6.83
C TYR A 144 -10.05 10.73 5.68
N VAL A 145 -11.28 11.07 5.95
CA VAL A 145 -12.15 11.74 4.97
C VAL A 145 -11.88 13.25 5.06
N SER A 146 -11.48 13.83 3.93
CA SER A 146 -11.25 15.28 3.82
C SER A 146 -12.56 16.09 3.83
N ILE A 147 -12.45 17.40 3.98
CA ILE A 147 -13.59 18.33 3.85
C ILE A 147 -14.26 18.26 2.46
N ALA A 148 -13.55 17.79 1.45
CA ALA A 148 -14.07 17.55 0.11
C ALA A 148 -14.72 16.16 -0.07
N GLY A 149 -14.83 15.35 1.00
CA GLY A 149 -15.44 14.02 0.97
C GLY A 149 -14.54 12.90 0.43
N ASN A 150 -13.29 13.18 0.09
CA ASN A 150 -12.34 12.20 -0.42
C ASN A 150 -11.56 11.52 0.72
N LEU A 151 -11.29 10.21 0.56
CA LEU A 151 -10.40 9.49 1.46
C LEU A 151 -8.95 9.86 1.13
N LEU A 152 -8.24 10.46 2.07
CA LEU A 152 -6.87 10.94 1.89
C LEU A 152 -5.94 10.39 2.98
N ILE A 153 -4.66 10.32 2.61
CA ILE A 153 -3.53 10.23 3.53
C ILE A 153 -2.76 11.53 3.38
N ASN A 154 -2.53 12.24 4.47
CA ASN A 154 -1.74 13.47 4.47
C ASN A 154 -0.29 13.16 4.81
N LEU A 155 0.62 13.75 4.05
CA LEU A 155 2.05 13.81 4.30
C LEU A 155 2.41 15.29 4.50
N SER A 156 2.82 15.67 5.69
CA SER A 156 3.11 17.06 6.09
C SER A 156 4.42 17.18 6.84
#